data_ecb5e6fc6d70032fe9043e750b369ebd
#
_entry.id   ecb5e6fc6d70032fe9043e750b369ebd
#
_cell.length_a   1.000
_cell.length_b   1.000
_cell.length_c   1.000
_cell.angle_alpha   90.00
_cell.angle_beta   90.00
_cell.angle_gamma   90.00
#
_symmetry.space_group_name_H-M   'P 1'
#
loop_
_entity.id
_entity.type
_entity.pdbx_description
1 polymer ?
#
loop_
_entity_poly.entity_id
_entity_poly.type
_entity_poly.pdbx_seq_one_letter_code
_entity_poly.pdbx_strand_id
1 'polypeptide(L)'
;VTEVEDYQVLLTELEKNAGQTSFDFRRNLALAAYSRTASYDSAVANWFRNHATKKTKSYTLSGNLAQNLRYGENPHQTASFYKKDGNTFGVTSSIMIQGKELSYNNINDADAAINLALEFESEADAACVIVKHANPCGVAVGRTVRQAYLSALKCDRQSAFGGILAFNKTLDEEAAKSLIKIFTEVVIAPNVTEAAKKVFAKKKNIRLLTYVNDEAVGLKQDKLSSVSGGFLVQSTDCLLYTSPSPRDPKI
;
A
#
# COMPACT_ATOMS: atom_id res chain seq x y z
N VAL A 1 -17.09 8.19 -26.09
CA VAL A 1 -15.87 8.97 -25.82
C VAL A 1 -16.09 9.76 -24.54
N THR A 2 -15.31 9.47 -23.53
CA THR A 2 -15.44 10.08 -22.18
C THR A 2 -14.19 10.86 -21.78
N GLU A 3 -13.08 10.62 -22.47
CA GLU A 3 -11.80 11.28 -22.22
C GLU A 3 -11.38 12.12 -23.44
N VAL A 4 -10.67 13.22 -23.19
CA VAL A 4 -10.16 14.10 -24.27
C VAL A 4 -9.11 13.37 -25.12
N GLU A 5 -8.35 12.50 -24.50
CA GLU A 5 -7.30 11.67 -25.10
C GLU A 5 -7.86 10.72 -26.17
N ASP A 6 -9.13 10.31 -26.06
CA ASP A 6 -9.80 9.43 -27.01
C ASP A 6 -10.15 10.11 -28.34
N TYR A 7 -10.13 11.44 -28.41
CA TYR A 7 -10.53 12.18 -29.62
C TYR A 7 -9.62 11.84 -30.81
N GLN A 8 -8.32 11.84 -30.61
CA GLN A 8 -7.38 11.53 -31.68
C GLN A 8 -7.50 10.06 -32.13
N VAL A 9 -7.75 9.17 -31.18
CA VAL A 9 -7.96 7.73 -31.47
C VAL A 9 -9.24 7.54 -32.28
N LEU A 10 -10.32 8.25 -31.92
CA LEU A 10 -11.58 8.23 -32.68
C LEU A 10 -11.40 8.77 -34.10
N LEU A 11 -10.70 9.89 -34.30
CA LEU A 11 -10.43 10.45 -35.61
C LEU A 11 -9.66 9.44 -36.48
N THR A 12 -8.62 8.83 -35.95
CA THR A 12 -7.84 7.81 -36.65
C THR A 12 -8.69 6.59 -37.03
N GLU A 13 -9.58 6.14 -36.13
CA GLU A 13 -10.51 5.04 -36.43
C GLU A 13 -11.48 5.38 -37.57
N LEU A 14 -12.03 6.61 -37.56
CA LEU A 14 -12.93 7.08 -38.59
C LEU A 14 -12.24 7.20 -39.97
N GLU A 15 -11.02 7.74 -40.01
CA GLU A 15 -10.21 7.84 -41.21
C GLU A 15 -9.90 6.46 -41.81
N LYS A 16 -9.52 5.51 -40.97
CA LYS A 16 -9.17 4.14 -41.34
C LYS A 16 -10.36 3.36 -41.87
N ASN A 17 -11.56 3.63 -41.41
CA ASN A 17 -12.76 2.87 -41.69
C ASN A 17 -13.80 3.67 -42.51
N ALA A 18 -13.38 4.60 -43.35
CA ALA A 18 -14.24 5.38 -44.25
C ALA A 18 -15.41 6.09 -43.49
N GLY A 19 -15.11 6.72 -42.35
CA GLY A 19 -16.09 7.44 -41.55
C GLY A 19 -16.90 6.57 -40.61
N GLN A 20 -16.57 5.31 -40.47
CA GLN A 20 -17.24 4.37 -39.58
C GLN A 20 -16.33 3.96 -38.39
N THR A 21 -16.94 3.36 -37.38
CA THR A 21 -16.20 2.77 -36.25
C THR A 21 -16.44 1.26 -36.20
N SER A 22 -15.43 0.49 -35.89
CA SER A 22 -15.53 -0.95 -35.68
C SER A 22 -16.36 -1.28 -34.42
N PHE A 23 -16.91 -2.48 -34.37
CA PHE A 23 -17.66 -2.97 -33.20
C PHE A 23 -16.77 -3.02 -31.95
N ASP A 24 -15.54 -3.53 -32.08
CA ASP A 24 -14.60 -3.63 -30.97
C ASP A 24 -14.19 -2.25 -30.44
N PHE A 25 -14.01 -1.27 -31.31
CA PHE A 25 -13.75 0.10 -30.89
C PHE A 25 -14.90 0.66 -30.05
N ARG A 26 -16.15 0.52 -30.52
CA ARG A 26 -17.33 0.96 -29.75
C ARG A 26 -17.47 0.23 -28.42
N ARG A 27 -17.20 -1.08 -28.39
CA ARG A 27 -17.24 -1.88 -27.16
C ARG A 27 -16.21 -1.39 -26.14
N ASN A 28 -15.00 -1.07 -26.59
CA ASN A 28 -13.95 -0.53 -25.69
C ASN A 28 -14.31 0.85 -25.15
N LEU A 29 -14.88 1.73 -25.98
CA LEU A 29 -15.38 3.03 -25.53
C LEU A 29 -16.57 2.88 -24.56
N ALA A 30 -17.45 1.93 -24.78
CA ALA A 30 -18.55 1.63 -23.85
C ALA A 30 -17.99 1.14 -22.50
N LEU A 31 -17.00 0.24 -22.49
CA LEU A 31 -16.33 -0.19 -21.26
C LEU A 31 -15.73 1.00 -20.50
N ALA A 32 -15.02 1.90 -21.19
CA ALA A 32 -14.44 3.09 -20.58
C ALA A 32 -15.54 4.00 -19.99
N ALA A 33 -16.63 4.24 -20.73
CA ALA A 33 -17.74 5.07 -20.28
C ALA A 33 -18.42 4.50 -19.04
N TYR A 34 -18.76 3.21 -19.04
CA TYR A 34 -19.39 2.57 -17.89
C TYR A 34 -18.46 2.46 -16.68
N SER A 35 -17.17 2.23 -16.89
CA SER A 35 -16.17 2.22 -15.80
C SER A 35 -16.09 3.60 -15.12
N ARG A 36 -16.09 4.66 -15.92
CA ARG A 36 -16.06 6.06 -15.41
C ARG A 36 -17.32 6.40 -14.62
N THR A 37 -18.50 6.12 -15.17
CA THR A 37 -19.77 6.41 -14.46
C THR A 37 -19.91 5.58 -13.20
N ALA A 38 -19.56 4.29 -13.23
CA ALA A 38 -19.56 3.43 -12.05
C ALA A 38 -18.61 3.93 -10.95
N SER A 39 -17.41 4.41 -11.33
CA SER A 39 -16.46 5.01 -10.39
C SER A 39 -17.02 6.28 -9.76
N TYR A 40 -17.62 7.17 -10.58
CA TYR A 40 -18.28 8.38 -10.09
C TYR A 40 -19.43 8.06 -9.12
N ASP A 41 -20.35 7.18 -9.52
CA ASP A 41 -21.47 6.77 -8.67
C ASP A 41 -21.00 6.10 -7.37
N SER A 42 -19.91 5.30 -7.45
CA SER A 42 -19.28 4.70 -6.27
C SER A 42 -18.73 5.77 -5.32
N ALA A 43 -18.07 6.80 -5.83
CA ALA A 43 -17.55 7.90 -5.01
C ALA A 43 -18.68 8.66 -4.30
N VAL A 44 -19.76 8.98 -5.02
CA VAL A 44 -20.96 9.63 -4.48
C VAL A 44 -21.63 8.74 -3.41
N ALA A 45 -21.83 7.45 -3.71
CA ALA A 45 -22.43 6.50 -2.77
C ALA A 45 -21.60 6.34 -1.49
N ASN A 46 -20.27 6.31 -1.62
CA ASN A 46 -19.36 6.23 -0.49
C ASN A 46 -19.39 7.50 0.37
N TRP A 47 -19.47 8.67 -0.27
CA TRP A 47 -19.64 9.94 0.46
C TRP A 47 -20.92 9.92 1.30
N PHE A 48 -22.08 9.58 0.71
CA PHE A 48 -23.33 9.47 1.45
C PHE A 48 -23.28 8.40 2.55
N ARG A 49 -22.66 7.25 2.29
CA ARG A 49 -22.50 6.19 3.30
C ARG A 49 -21.74 6.66 4.53
N ASN A 50 -20.68 7.45 4.35
CA ASN A 50 -19.86 7.97 5.44
C ASN A 50 -20.62 9.01 6.31
N HIS A 51 -21.70 9.61 5.77
CA HIS A 51 -22.53 10.59 6.48
C HIS A 51 -23.90 10.01 6.90
N ALA A 52 -24.17 8.76 6.58
CA ALA A 52 -25.46 8.14 6.88
C ALA A 52 -25.52 7.58 8.30
N THR A 53 -26.68 7.73 8.94
CA THR A 53 -26.99 7.13 10.25
C THR A 53 -27.37 5.65 10.15
N LYS A 54 -27.74 5.17 8.96
CA LYS A 54 -28.18 3.79 8.71
C LYS A 54 -27.20 3.09 7.78
N LYS A 55 -26.94 1.80 8.05
CA LYS A 55 -26.15 0.95 7.15
C LYS A 55 -26.85 0.78 5.79
N THR A 56 -26.10 0.92 4.71
CA THR A 56 -26.57 0.68 3.34
C THR A 56 -26.73 -0.82 3.06
N LYS A 57 -27.63 -1.17 2.14
CA LYS A 57 -27.81 -2.56 1.68
C LYS A 57 -26.77 -3.01 0.67
N SER A 58 -26.06 -2.06 0.05
CA SER A 58 -25.02 -2.31 -0.96
C SER A 58 -23.71 -1.67 -0.55
N TYR A 59 -22.61 -2.26 -0.98
CA TYR A 59 -21.26 -1.74 -0.80
C TYR A 59 -20.60 -1.58 -2.15
N THR A 60 -20.04 -0.41 -2.43
CA THR A 60 -19.34 -0.11 -3.68
C THR A 60 -17.88 0.23 -3.39
N LEU A 61 -17.00 -0.20 -4.29
CA LEU A 61 -15.57 0.11 -4.24
C LEU A 61 -15.11 0.43 -5.66
N SER A 62 -14.38 1.53 -5.81
CA SER A 62 -13.71 1.88 -7.04
C SER A 62 -12.22 2.16 -6.79
N GLY A 63 -11.43 2.03 -7.84
CA GLY A 63 -10.01 2.36 -7.80
C GLY A 63 -9.45 2.50 -9.19
N ASN A 64 -8.48 3.41 -9.34
CA ASN A 64 -7.76 3.63 -10.59
C ASN A 64 -6.55 2.70 -10.68
N LEU A 65 -6.33 2.12 -11.86
CA LEU A 65 -5.16 1.29 -12.11
C LEU A 65 -3.89 2.10 -11.90
N ALA A 66 -3.08 1.70 -10.94
CA ALA A 66 -1.81 2.33 -10.64
C ALA A 66 -0.63 1.59 -11.29
N GLN A 67 -0.70 0.26 -11.35
CA GLN A 67 0.37 -0.57 -11.90
C GLN A 67 -0.16 -1.94 -12.33
N ASN A 68 0.22 -2.40 -13.53
CA ASN A 68 0.13 -3.81 -13.88
C ASN A 68 1.33 -4.54 -13.30
N LEU A 69 1.08 -5.53 -12.45
CA LEU A 69 2.14 -6.30 -11.79
C LEU A 69 2.57 -7.45 -12.69
N ARG A 70 3.85 -7.85 -12.58
CA ARG A 70 4.38 -8.95 -13.38
C ARG A 70 3.65 -10.26 -13.13
N TYR A 71 3.25 -10.52 -11.88
CA TYR A 71 2.51 -11.68 -11.43
C TYR A 71 1.90 -11.37 -10.05
N GLY A 72 1.01 -12.22 -9.57
CA GLY A 72 0.42 -12.11 -8.24
C GLY A 72 1.33 -12.63 -7.13
N GLU A 73 0.75 -13.30 -6.15
CA GLU A 73 1.52 -13.98 -5.10
C GLU A 73 2.44 -15.05 -5.70
N ASN A 74 1.95 -15.76 -6.72
CA ASN A 74 2.69 -16.80 -7.43
C ASN A 74 2.89 -16.44 -8.91
N PRO A 75 3.95 -16.96 -9.57
CA PRO A 75 4.34 -16.57 -10.94
C PRO A 75 3.28 -16.83 -12.03
N HIS A 76 2.36 -17.75 -11.82
CA HIS A 76 1.30 -18.09 -12.81
C HIS A 76 0.05 -17.20 -12.69
N GLN A 77 -0.02 -16.35 -11.66
CA GLN A 77 -1.17 -15.48 -11.41
C GLN A 77 -0.97 -14.12 -12.07
N THR A 78 -2.01 -13.58 -12.69
CA THR A 78 -2.05 -12.18 -13.12
C THR A 78 -2.45 -11.29 -11.95
N ALA A 79 -1.89 -10.08 -11.89
CA ALA A 79 -2.23 -9.12 -10.85
C ALA A 79 -2.09 -7.68 -11.33
N SER A 80 -2.87 -6.82 -10.70
CA SER A 80 -2.82 -5.37 -10.89
C SER A 80 -3.02 -4.66 -9.57
N PHE A 81 -2.38 -3.51 -9.43
CA PHE A 81 -2.51 -2.65 -8.26
C PHE A 81 -3.41 -1.47 -8.59
N TYR A 82 -4.46 -1.29 -7.81
CA TYR A 82 -5.40 -0.18 -7.92
C TYR A 82 -5.31 0.71 -6.69
N LYS A 83 -5.41 2.02 -6.90
CA LYS A 83 -5.50 3.02 -5.83
C LYS A 83 -6.92 3.57 -5.76
N LYS A 84 -7.43 3.75 -4.55
CA LYS A 84 -8.69 4.48 -4.33
C LYS A 84 -8.50 5.96 -4.63
N ASP A 85 -9.55 6.62 -5.09
CA ASP A 85 -9.55 8.08 -5.24
C ASP A 85 -9.54 8.78 -3.87
N GLY A 86 -8.93 9.96 -3.82
CA GLY A 86 -8.85 10.78 -2.62
C GLY A 86 -7.53 10.64 -1.87
N ASN A 87 -7.56 10.94 -0.57
CA ASN A 87 -6.38 10.88 0.28
C ASN A 87 -5.84 9.45 0.35
N THR A 88 -4.62 9.27 -0.12
CA THR A 88 -3.91 8.01 -0.06
C THR A 88 -3.06 7.96 1.22
N PHE A 89 -3.05 6.79 1.85
CA PHE A 89 -2.36 6.52 3.10
C PHE A 89 -1.55 5.23 2.95
N GLY A 90 -0.51 5.06 3.77
CA GLY A 90 0.28 3.84 3.79
C GLY A 90 1.00 3.57 2.46
N VAL A 91 0.98 2.31 2.01
CA VAL A 91 1.70 1.88 0.80
C VAL A 91 1.20 2.57 -0.47
N THR A 92 -0.07 2.98 -0.52
CA THR A 92 -0.63 3.67 -1.70
C THR A 92 -0.12 5.09 -1.87
N SER A 93 0.34 5.74 -0.79
CA SER A 93 0.96 7.06 -0.79
C SER A 93 2.48 7.02 -1.00
N SER A 94 3.06 5.82 -1.09
CA SER A 94 4.50 5.66 -1.15
C SER A 94 5.11 6.26 -2.40
N ILE A 95 6.24 6.95 -2.20
CA ILE A 95 7.08 7.48 -3.26
C ILE A 95 8.38 6.68 -3.28
N MET A 96 8.67 6.09 -4.42
CA MET A 96 9.92 5.35 -4.60
C MET A 96 11.08 6.31 -4.83
N ILE A 97 12.06 6.29 -3.91
CA ILE A 97 13.29 7.06 -4.01
C ILE A 97 14.34 6.31 -4.82
N GLN A 98 14.39 4.99 -4.65
CA GLN A 98 15.38 4.11 -5.30
C GLN A 98 14.81 2.72 -5.50
N GLY A 99 15.28 2.02 -6.53
CA GLY A 99 15.03 0.61 -6.78
C GLY A 99 14.12 0.36 -7.99
N LYS A 100 13.68 -0.88 -8.13
CA LYS A 100 12.76 -1.33 -9.18
C LYS A 100 11.32 -1.27 -8.65
N GLU A 101 10.35 -1.33 -9.54
CA GLU A 101 8.93 -1.44 -9.21
C GLU A 101 8.66 -2.54 -8.17
N LEU A 102 7.65 -2.28 -7.34
CA LEU A 102 7.20 -3.24 -6.33
C LEU A 102 6.49 -4.43 -7.00
N SER A 103 6.72 -5.61 -6.48
CA SER A 103 5.93 -6.80 -6.80
C SER A 103 4.66 -6.85 -5.94
N TYR A 104 3.73 -7.75 -6.26
CA TYR A 104 2.57 -8.05 -5.45
C TYR A 104 2.95 -8.30 -3.98
N ASN A 105 3.91 -9.20 -3.76
CA ASN A 105 4.37 -9.53 -2.40
C ASN A 105 5.02 -8.33 -1.71
N ASN A 106 5.80 -7.52 -2.43
CA ASN A 106 6.37 -6.31 -1.83
C ASN A 106 5.30 -5.32 -1.37
N ILE A 107 4.22 -5.13 -2.14
CA ILE A 107 3.12 -4.24 -1.78
C ILE A 107 2.38 -4.78 -0.55
N ASN A 108 2.04 -6.07 -0.55
CA ASN A 108 1.33 -6.73 0.55
C ASN A 108 2.14 -6.71 1.86
N ASP A 109 3.41 -7.05 1.78
CA ASP A 109 4.30 -7.06 2.95
C ASP A 109 4.60 -5.62 3.45
N ALA A 110 4.75 -4.65 2.54
CA ALA A 110 4.94 -3.25 2.89
C ALA A 110 3.71 -2.66 3.58
N ASP A 111 2.50 -3.00 3.13
CA ASP A 111 1.26 -2.58 3.78
C ASP A 111 1.19 -3.12 5.22
N ALA A 112 1.46 -4.41 5.41
CA ALA A 112 1.50 -5.02 6.75
C ALA A 112 2.57 -4.36 7.64
N ALA A 113 3.75 -4.06 7.09
CA ALA A 113 4.84 -3.47 7.84
C ALA A 113 4.56 -2.01 8.24
N ILE A 114 4.00 -1.19 7.33
CA ILE A 114 3.63 0.20 7.61
C ILE A 114 2.53 0.25 8.67
N ASN A 115 1.46 -0.52 8.48
CA ASN A 115 0.33 -0.52 9.41
C ASN A 115 0.79 -0.87 10.84
N LEU A 116 1.66 -1.86 10.99
CA LEU A 116 2.20 -2.21 12.30
C LEU A 116 3.18 -1.15 12.84
N ALA A 117 3.98 -0.48 12.00
CA ALA A 117 4.88 0.56 12.44
C ALA A 117 4.13 1.80 12.96
N LEU A 118 2.96 2.09 12.41
CA LEU A 118 2.09 3.20 12.80
C LEU A 118 1.41 2.99 14.17
N GLU A 119 1.27 1.75 14.63
CA GLU A 119 0.78 1.48 15.99
C GLU A 119 1.71 2.07 17.08
N PHE A 120 2.97 2.37 16.74
CA PHE A 120 3.96 2.97 17.63
C PHE A 120 4.16 4.48 17.37
N GLU A 121 3.23 5.14 16.68
CA GLU A 121 3.44 6.54 16.27
C GLU A 121 3.37 7.52 17.42
N SER A 122 2.50 7.29 18.40
CA SER A 122 2.37 8.11 19.60
C SER A 122 3.60 8.04 20.52
N GLU A 123 4.49 7.07 20.29
CA GLU A 123 5.71 6.91 21.08
C GLU A 123 6.76 7.96 20.70
N ALA A 124 7.43 8.53 21.68
CA ALA A 124 8.58 9.41 21.46
C ALA A 124 9.73 8.65 20.77
N ASP A 125 9.81 7.36 21.03
CA ASP A 125 10.84 6.46 20.51
C ASP A 125 10.56 6.04 19.05
N ALA A 126 11.62 5.67 18.36
CA ALA A 126 11.54 5.11 17.02
C ALA A 126 11.10 3.64 17.08
N ALA A 127 10.24 3.23 16.16
CA ALA A 127 9.89 1.83 15.95
C ALA A 127 10.47 1.30 14.65
N CYS A 128 10.82 0.02 14.66
CA CYS A 128 11.20 -0.77 13.49
C CYS A 128 10.39 -2.06 13.43
N VAL A 129 9.77 -2.30 12.30
CA VAL A 129 9.02 -3.51 11.99
C VAL A 129 9.68 -4.21 10.82
N ILE A 130 9.96 -5.51 10.97
CA ILE A 130 10.49 -6.39 9.93
C ILE A 130 9.42 -7.41 9.59
N VAL A 131 8.97 -7.41 8.34
CA VAL A 131 7.91 -8.29 7.84
C VAL A 131 8.44 -9.22 6.76
N LYS A 132 7.95 -10.43 6.77
CA LYS A 132 8.13 -11.41 5.70
C LYS A 132 6.85 -12.23 5.53
N HIS A 133 6.32 -12.30 4.29
CA HIS A 133 5.04 -12.97 3.97
C HIS A 133 3.88 -12.43 4.81
N ALA A 134 3.76 -11.10 4.84
CA ALA A 134 2.74 -10.35 5.59
C ALA A 134 2.71 -10.60 7.11
N ASN A 135 3.73 -11.26 7.67
CA ASN A 135 3.84 -11.51 9.11
C ASN A 135 5.11 -10.87 9.67
N PRO A 136 5.04 -10.25 10.87
CA PRO A 136 6.21 -9.70 11.52
C PRO A 136 7.12 -10.81 12.04
N CYS A 137 8.41 -10.74 11.71
CA CYS A 137 9.47 -11.57 12.27
C CYS A 137 10.37 -10.79 13.25
N GLY A 138 10.22 -9.48 13.32
CA GLY A 138 10.92 -8.64 14.29
C GLY A 138 10.22 -7.30 14.46
N VAL A 139 9.92 -6.92 15.72
CA VAL A 139 9.36 -5.63 16.07
C VAL A 139 10.07 -5.12 17.31
N ALA A 140 10.49 -3.86 17.29
CA ALA A 140 11.11 -3.23 18.45
C ALA A 140 11.02 -1.70 18.38
N VAL A 141 11.02 -1.10 19.56
CA VAL A 141 11.19 0.33 19.78
C VAL A 141 12.61 0.63 20.28
N GLY A 142 13.06 1.85 20.08
CA GLY A 142 14.37 2.32 20.57
C GLY A 142 14.49 3.83 20.46
N ARG A 143 15.36 4.41 21.28
CA ARG A 143 15.60 5.87 21.29
C ARG A 143 16.05 6.43 19.94
N THR A 144 16.62 5.59 19.10
CA THR A 144 17.02 5.93 17.72
C THR A 144 16.55 4.88 16.75
N VAL A 145 16.34 5.27 15.47
CA VAL A 145 15.95 4.35 14.40
C VAL A 145 16.94 3.19 14.28
N ARG A 146 18.25 3.46 14.45
CA ARG A 146 19.28 2.43 14.45
C ARG A 146 19.11 1.43 15.59
N GLN A 147 18.80 1.90 16.81
CA GLN A 147 18.57 1.00 17.96
C GLN A 147 17.33 0.16 17.77
N ALA A 148 16.21 0.76 17.33
CA ALA A 148 14.99 0.04 17.00
C ALA A 148 15.27 -1.09 15.98
N TYR A 149 15.97 -0.79 14.87
CA TYR A 149 16.36 -1.77 13.88
C TYR A 149 17.19 -2.92 14.47
N LEU A 150 18.25 -2.61 15.22
CA LEU A 150 19.13 -3.63 15.77
C LEU A 150 18.41 -4.53 16.78
N SER A 151 17.43 -3.99 17.52
CA SER A 151 16.61 -4.76 18.45
C SER A 151 15.59 -5.63 17.70
N ALA A 152 14.90 -5.10 16.71
CA ALA A 152 13.98 -5.87 15.86
C ALA A 152 14.71 -7.01 15.14
N LEU A 153 15.91 -6.77 14.64
CA LEU A 153 16.74 -7.80 13.98
C LEU A 153 17.14 -8.95 14.91
N LYS A 154 17.23 -8.71 16.20
CA LYS A 154 17.55 -9.77 17.19
C LYS A 154 16.41 -10.75 17.41
N CYS A 155 15.17 -10.37 17.10
CA CYS A 155 14.01 -11.25 17.29
C CYS A 155 14.13 -12.51 16.43
N ASP A 156 14.41 -12.34 15.13
CA ASP A 156 14.66 -13.44 14.19
C ASP A 156 15.53 -12.94 13.02
N ARG A 157 16.82 -13.07 13.19
CA ARG A 157 17.80 -12.64 12.18
C ARG A 157 17.74 -13.45 10.90
N GLN A 158 17.35 -14.72 10.99
CA GLN A 158 17.31 -15.61 9.82
C GLN A 158 16.12 -15.22 8.92
N SER A 159 14.95 -15.04 9.49
CA SER A 159 13.74 -14.64 8.75
C SER A 159 13.80 -13.19 8.23
N ALA A 160 14.57 -12.32 8.91
CA ALA A 160 14.76 -10.94 8.47
C ALA A 160 15.51 -10.79 7.14
N PHE A 161 16.26 -11.82 6.70
CA PHE A 161 16.95 -11.81 5.41
C PHE A 161 15.95 -11.78 4.25
N GLY A 162 16.06 -10.74 3.40
CA GLY A 162 15.13 -10.52 2.29
C GLY A 162 13.75 -10.01 2.73
N GLY A 163 13.61 -9.57 3.98
CA GLY A 163 12.38 -9.00 4.50
C GLY A 163 12.15 -7.55 4.07
N ILE A 164 11.01 -7.02 4.49
CA ILE A 164 10.59 -5.64 4.31
C ILE A 164 10.62 -4.93 5.65
N LEU A 165 11.21 -3.75 5.69
CA LEU A 165 11.40 -2.97 6.89
C LEU A 165 10.60 -1.67 6.83
N ALA A 166 9.77 -1.43 7.85
CA ALA A 166 9.06 -0.17 8.04
C ALA A 166 9.50 0.53 9.33
N PHE A 167 9.50 1.85 9.28
CA PHE A 167 9.86 2.73 10.39
C PHE A 167 8.80 3.81 10.57
N ASN A 168 8.58 4.24 11.82
CA ASN A 168 7.67 5.36 12.15
C ASN A 168 8.39 6.72 12.20
N LYS A 169 9.71 6.78 12.07
CA LYS A 169 10.52 8.01 12.13
C LYS A 169 11.44 8.11 10.90
N THR A 170 11.97 9.30 10.68
CA THR A 170 12.92 9.59 9.59
C THR A 170 14.16 8.72 9.67
N LEU A 171 14.52 8.08 8.54
CA LEU A 171 15.76 7.32 8.40
C LEU A 171 16.96 8.25 8.32
N ASP A 172 17.90 8.09 9.22
CA ASP A 172 19.18 8.78 9.26
C ASP A 172 20.32 7.94 8.66
N GLU A 173 21.49 8.57 8.56
CA GLU A 173 22.70 7.94 8.00
C GLU A 173 23.16 6.72 8.81
N GLU A 174 23.08 6.79 10.15
CA GLU A 174 23.55 5.73 11.03
C GLU A 174 22.67 4.47 10.95
N ALA A 175 21.35 4.68 10.85
CA ALA A 175 20.44 3.60 10.55
C ALA A 175 20.72 2.99 9.18
N ALA A 176 20.86 3.81 8.14
CA ALA A 176 21.18 3.35 6.78
C ALA A 176 22.46 2.52 6.71
N LYS A 177 23.55 2.96 7.37
CA LYS A 177 24.81 2.19 7.46
C LYS A 177 24.63 0.81 8.10
N SER A 178 23.69 0.68 9.01
CA SER A 178 23.39 -0.60 9.66
C SER A 178 22.50 -1.49 8.79
N LEU A 179 21.49 -0.91 8.13
CA LEU A 179 20.53 -1.58 7.26
C LEU A 179 21.18 -2.24 6.04
N ILE A 180 22.11 -1.57 5.38
CA ILE A 180 22.77 -2.10 4.16
C ILE A 180 23.67 -3.32 4.39
N LYS A 181 23.92 -3.72 5.65
CA LYS A 181 24.75 -4.88 6.01
C LYS A 181 24.05 -6.21 5.78
N ILE A 182 22.71 -6.21 5.75
CA ILE A 182 21.89 -7.40 5.51
C ILE A 182 21.08 -7.14 4.25
N PHE A 183 20.87 -8.18 3.47
CA PHE A 183 20.00 -8.07 2.31
C PHE A 183 18.55 -7.84 2.75
N THR A 184 17.98 -6.75 2.26
CA THR A 184 16.62 -6.30 2.51
C THR A 184 15.98 -5.94 1.17
N GLU A 185 14.75 -6.35 0.91
CA GLU A 185 14.09 -6.06 -0.35
C GLU A 185 13.52 -4.63 -0.39
N VAL A 186 12.83 -4.23 0.66
CA VAL A 186 12.19 -2.90 0.77
C VAL A 186 12.51 -2.28 2.11
N VAL A 187 12.83 -1.00 2.10
CA VAL A 187 12.95 -0.14 3.28
C VAL A 187 12.02 1.03 3.10
N ILE A 188 11.17 1.28 4.09
CA ILE A 188 10.14 2.30 4.01
C ILE A 188 10.04 3.09 5.31
N ALA A 189 9.96 4.42 5.21
CA ALA A 189 9.88 5.33 6.34
C ALA A 189 9.10 6.59 5.95
N PRO A 190 8.63 7.42 6.93
CA PRO A 190 7.99 8.70 6.61
C PRO A 190 8.90 9.64 5.82
N ASN A 191 10.20 9.62 6.13
CA ASN A 191 11.19 10.42 5.43
C ASN A 191 12.57 9.76 5.49
N VAL A 192 13.48 10.18 4.59
CA VAL A 192 14.86 9.69 4.49
C VAL A 192 15.80 10.87 4.29
N THR A 193 16.81 11.03 5.16
CA THR A 193 17.78 12.11 5.02
C THR A 193 18.65 11.96 3.77
N GLU A 194 19.17 13.05 3.23
CA GLU A 194 20.06 13.02 2.07
C GLU A 194 21.34 12.19 2.32
N ALA A 195 21.85 12.20 3.56
CA ALA A 195 22.98 11.37 3.94
C ALA A 195 22.63 9.87 3.89
N ALA A 196 21.43 9.49 4.36
CA ALA A 196 20.95 8.13 4.29
C ALA A 196 20.74 7.66 2.83
N LYS A 197 20.18 8.51 1.96
CA LYS A 197 20.02 8.21 0.52
C LYS A 197 21.36 7.89 -0.13
N LYS A 198 22.43 8.65 0.17
CA LYS A 198 23.78 8.38 -0.32
C LYS A 198 24.32 7.02 0.14
N VAL A 199 23.96 6.57 1.34
CA VAL A 199 24.34 5.24 1.85
C VAL A 199 23.59 4.15 1.08
N PHE A 200 22.26 4.29 0.90
CA PHE A 200 21.44 3.32 0.16
C PHE A 200 21.82 3.24 -1.33
N ALA A 201 22.29 4.33 -1.94
CA ALA A 201 22.74 4.35 -3.33
C ALA A 201 23.85 3.31 -3.63
N LYS A 202 24.61 2.88 -2.61
CA LYS A 202 25.60 1.80 -2.72
C LYS A 202 24.98 0.42 -2.92
N LYS A 203 23.67 0.25 -2.67
CA LYS A 203 22.92 -0.99 -2.75
C LYS A 203 21.67 -0.82 -3.64
N LYS A 204 21.88 -0.69 -4.95
CA LYS A 204 20.87 -0.38 -5.96
C LYS A 204 19.67 -1.35 -5.98
N ASN A 205 19.82 -2.56 -5.43
CA ASN A 205 18.76 -3.56 -5.39
C ASN A 205 17.74 -3.35 -4.24
N ILE A 206 18.08 -2.51 -3.25
CA ILE A 206 17.15 -2.14 -2.18
C ILE A 206 16.13 -1.16 -2.76
N ARG A 207 14.86 -1.43 -2.56
CA ARG A 207 13.77 -0.49 -2.84
C ARG A 207 13.61 0.41 -1.63
N LEU A 208 13.87 1.69 -1.82
CA LEU A 208 13.77 2.70 -0.76
C LEU A 208 12.55 3.57 -1.04
N LEU A 209 11.62 3.61 -0.10
CA LEU A 209 10.37 4.34 -0.22
C LEU A 209 10.16 5.30 0.95
N THR A 210 9.42 6.37 0.66
CA THR A 210 8.77 7.16 1.71
C THR A 210 7.27 6.99 1.62
N TYR A 211 6.55 7.17 2.74
CA TYR A 211 5.09 7.17 2.79
C TYR A 211 4.58 8.42 3.51
N VAL A 212 3.37 8.81 3.17
CA VAL A 212 2.68 9.88 3.89
C VAL A 212 1.98 9.24 5.08
N ASN A 213 2.21 9.84 6.24
CA ASN A 213 1.51 9.51 7.46
C ASN A 213 0.45 10.57 7.71
N ASP A 214 -0.81 10.23 7.50
CA ASP A 214 -1.96 11.04 7.85
C ASP A 214 -2.86 10.22 8.77
N GLU A 215 -2.65 10.38 10.06
CA GLU A 215 -3.39 9.66 11.12
C GLU A 215 -4.91 9.77 10.96
N ALA A 216 -5.39 10.94 10.51
CA ALA A 216 -6.82 11.18 10.34
C ALA A 216 -7.43 10.31 9.23
N VAL A 217 -6.63 9.89 8.26
CA VAL A 217 -7.07 9.05 7.13
C VAL A 217 -6.93 7.57 7.45
N GLY A 218 -5.85 7.14 8.11
CA GLY A 218 -5.57 5.74 8.40
C GLY A 218 -6.59 5.07 9.32
N LEU A 219 -7.05 5.79 10.34
CA LEU A 219 -7.97 5.28 11.36
C LEU A 219 -9.43 5.09 10.89
N LYS A 220 -9.79 5.54 9.68
CA LYS A 220 -11.18 5.53 9.17
C LYS A 220 -11.39 4.61 7.97
N GLN A 221 -10.44 3.76 7.63
CA GLN A 221 -10.60 2.89 6.47
C GLN A 221 -11.23 1.54 6.84
N ASP A 222 -12.27 1.17 6.09
CA ASP A 222 -12.79 -0.20 6.15
C ASP A 222 -11.76 -1.18 5.59
N LYS A 223 -11.53 -2.28 6.31
CA LYS A 223 -10.73 -3.42 5.86
C LYS A 223 -11.62 -4.38 5.10
N LEU A 224 -11.25 -4.68 3.85
CA LEU A 224 -11.93 -5.65 3.01
C LEU A 224 -11.12 -6.94 2.95
N SER A 225 -11.82 -8.06 3.01
CA SER A 225 -11.23 -9.39 2.80
C SER A 225 -12.12 -10.19 1.86
N SER A 226 -11.53 -10.72 0.79
CA SER A 226 -12.25 -11.58 -0.16
C SER A 226 -12.57 -12.93 0.48
N VAL A 227 -13.77 -13.44 0.20
CA VAL A 227 -14.21 -14.81 0.52
C VAL A 227 -14.85 -15.42 -0.70
N SER A 228 -15.00 -16.74 -0.73
CA SER A 228 -15.64 -17.41 -1.87
C SER A 228 -17.06 -16.87 -2.08
N GLY A 229 -17.29 -16.27 -3.24
CA GLY A 229 -18.60 -15.70 -3.60
C GLY A 229 -18.94 -14.35 -2.96
N GLY A 230 -18.01 -13.69 -2.25
CA GLY A 230 -18.28 -12.40 -1.61
C GLY A 230 -17.06 -11.74 -0.98
N PHE A 231 -17.31 -10.80 -0.07
CA PHE A 231 -16.28 -10.12 0.71
C PHE A 231 -16.80 -9.70 2.09
N LEU A 232 -15.90 -9.65 3.04
CA LEU A 232 -16.13 -9.15 4.38
C LEU A 232 -15.66 -7.70 4.45
N VAL A 233 -16.39 -6.87 5.18
CA VAL A 233 -16.04 -5.49 5.47
C VAL A 233 -16.07 -5.31 6.98
N GLN A 234 -14.96 -4.82 7.56
CA GLN A 234 -14.88 -4.47 8.96
C GLN A 234 -14.18 -3.12 9.15
N SER A 235 -14.47 -2.45 10.24
CA SER A 235 -13.68 -1.30 10.68
C SER A 235 -12.26 -1.73 11.04
N THR A 236 -11.32 -0.80 10.94
CA THR A 236 -9.97 -1.00 11.48
C THR A 236 -10.05 -1.21 12.99
N ASP A 237 -9.27 -2.15 13.50
CA ASP A 237 -9.14 -2.37 14.93
C ASP A 237 -8.30 -1.23 15.53
N CYS A 238 -8.88 -0.50 16.47
CA CYS A 238 -8.24 0.62 17.18
C CYS A 238 -8.07 0.36 18.70
N LEU A 239 -8.34 -0.88 19.15
CA LEU A 239 -8.40 -1.21 20.58
C LEU A 239 -7.23 -2.07 21.06
N LEU A 240 -6.08 -2.05 20.40
CA LEU A 240 -4.92 -2.91 20.73
C LEU A 240 -4.44 -2.78 22.19
N TYR A 241 -4.70 -1.65 22.84
CA TYR A 241 -4.26 -1.40 24.21
C TYR A 241 -5.39 -1.43 25.26
N THR A 242 -6.64 -1.55 24.88
CA THR A 242 -7.79 -1.36 25.79
C THR A 242 -8.63 -2.61 26.03
N SER A 243 -8.40 -3.67 25.29
CA SER A 243 -9.15 -4.93 25.44
C SER A 243 -8.22 -6.10 25.59
N PRO A 244 -8.34 -6.92 26.65
CA PRO A 244 -7.56 -8.13 26.78
C PRO A 244 -7.87 -9.08 25.63
N SER A 245 -6.86 -9.78 25.13
CA SER A 245 -7.05 -10.79 24.10
C SER A 245 -8.08 -11.83 24.57
N PRO A 246 -9.00 -12.30 23.70
CA PRO A 246 -9.90 -13.39 24.03
C PRO A 246 -9.17 -14.69 24.45
N ARG A 247 -7.87 -14.78 24.18
CA ARG A 247 -7.00 -15.90 24.55
C ARG A 247 -6.28 -15.68 25.87
N ASP A 248 -6.31 -14.46 26.44
CA ASP A 248 -5.71 -14.21 27.72
C ASP A 248 -6.55 -14.90 28.80
N PRO A 249 -5.94 -15.67 29.73
CA PRO A 249 -6.68 -16.29 30.80
C PRO A 249 -7.37 -15.17 31.59
N LYS A 250 -8.66 -15.34 31.85
CA LYS A 250 -9.38 -14.42 32.76
C LYS A 250 -8.70 -14.49 34.11
N ILE A 251 -8.10 -13.38 34.52
CA ILE A 251 -7.61 -13.17 35.87
C ILE A 251 -8.78 -13.03 36.81
#